data_556dad59ca282f8a3949b5d15ef2dc1f
#
_entry.id   556dad59ca282f8a3949b5d15ef2dc1f
#
_cell.length_a   1.000
_cell.length_b   1.000
_cell.length_c   1.000
_cell.angle_alpha   90.00
_cell.angle_beta   90.00
_cell.angle_gamma   90.00
#
_symmetry.space_group_name_H-M   'P 1'
#
loop_
_entity.id
_entity.type
_entity.pdbx_description
1 polymer ?
#
loop_
_entity_poly.entity_id
_entity_poly.type
_entity_poly.pdbx_seq_one_letter_code
_entity_poly.pdbx_strand_id
1 'polypeptide(L)'
;SRARPWGEKVIEGVVLDRSNSRIRIVTKDKPSDLRKGGWRLDRGANRVAHDRMHDALISFHSTEGDGGTVLRDLLLCQPHDVVESAQMPPAIHGQKLRPLNLSGMMLDESQTKAIETAVGQRLTMIQGPPGTGKTHTAVHLLRSMIDMGRGPILACAESNVAVDNLLEGLLDLNVKAIRFGRPVKVRENLREATLDAQVSSHPKHDEIAFIREENEAMRSKLHDLKGKEKGLAHRDINKNYREIRELEQRITDEVIGGAEVLCTTNIGAGHFTLANRKFSIVLIDEATQA
;
A
#
# COMPACT_ATOMS: atom_id res chain seq x y z
N SER A 1 -21.33 -7.07 12.94
CA SER A 1 -21.57 -8.40 13.55
C SER A 1 -23.05 -8.72 13.50
N ARG A 2 -23.46 -9.62 12.63
CA ARG A 2 -24.83 -10.18 12.70
C ARG A 2 -24.82 -11.21 13.82
N ALA A 3 -25.45 -10.91 14.95
CA ALA A 3 -25.82 -11.89 15.93
C ALA A 3 -26.70 -12.94 15.29
N ARG A 4 -26.25 -14.20 15.27
CA ARG A 4 -27.09 -15.34 14.85
C ARG A 4 -28.00 -15.76 16.01
N PRO A 5 -29.19 -16.31 15.76
CA PRO A 5 -30.23 -16.51 16.76
C PRO A 5 -29.92 -17.51 17.88
N TRP A 6 -28.70 -18.05 17.96
CA TRP A 6 -28.33 -19.10 18.90
C TRP A 6 -27.22 -18.71 19.89
N GLY A 7 -26.90 -17.44 20.05
CA GLY A 7 -25.92 -16.98 21.04
C GLY A 7 -24.48 -17.49 20.83
N GLU A 8 -24.13 -17.93 19.63
CA GLU A 8 -22.79 -18.41 19.29
C GLU A 8 -21.79 -17.26 19.22
N LYS A 9 -20.72 -17.35 20.00
CA LYS A 9 -19.61 -16.42 19.96
C LYS A 9 -18.81 -16.63 18.66
N VAL A 10 -18.86 -15.69 17.75
CA VAL A 10 -18.06 -15.71 16.53
C VAL A 10 -16.66 -15.17 16.82
N ILE A 11 -15.64 -15.92 16.44
CA ILE A 11 -14.24 -15.53 16.56
C ILE A 11 -13.69 -15.40 15.14
N GLU A 12 -13.18 -14.23 14.80
CA GLU A 12 -12.53 -13.99 13.52
C GLU A 12 -11.04 -14.30 13.62
N GLY A 13 -10.50 -14.96 12.58
CA GLY A 13 -9.08 -15.27 12.51
C GLY A 13 -8.59 -15.46 11.09
N VAL A 14 -7.28 -15.44 10.94
CA VAL A 14 -6.60 -15.64 9.66
C VAL A 14 -5.96 -17.02 9.65
N VAL A 15 -6.20 -17.79 8.60
CA VAL A 15 -5.54 -19.08 8.41
C VAL A 15 -4.08 -18.83 8.10
N LEU A 16 -3.22 -19.32 8.98
CA LEU A 16 -1.76 -19.23 8.85
C LEU A 16 -1.22 -20.35 7.98
N ASP A 17 -1.74 -21.56 8.20
CA ASP A 17 -1.28 -22.78 7.56
C ASP A 17 -2.38 -23.85 7.57
N ARG A 18 -2.38 -24.72 6.56
CA ARG A 18 -3.30 -25.86 6.48
C ARG A 18 -2.60 -27.11 5.97
N SER A 19 -2.92 -28.25 6.55
CA SER A 19 -2.59 -29.56 6.04
C SER A 19 -3.88 -30.39 5.92
N ASN A 20 -3.77 -31.65 5.47
CA ASN A 20 -4.93 -32.53 5.32
C ASN A 20 -5.70 -32.78 6.64
N SER A 21 -5.05 -32.60 7.79
CA SER A 21 -5.63 -32.89 9.11
C SER A 21 -5.55 -31.74 10.11
N ARG A 22 -4.94 -30.60 9.74
CA ARG A 22 -4.72 -29.49 10.67
C ARG A 22 -4.88 -28.14 9.96
N ILE A 23 -5.57 -27.21 10.63
CA ILE A 23 -5.63 -25.80 10.25
C ILE A 23 -5.11 -24.99 11.43
N ARG A 24 -4.09 -24.13 11.18
CA ARG A 24 -3.63 -23.12 12.14
C ARG A 24 -4.29 -21.79 11.85
N ILE A 25 -4.90 -21.20 12.88
CA ILE A 25 -5.60 -19.92 12.78
C ILE A 25 -5.01 -18.98 13.80
N VAL A 26 -4.67 -17.77 13.38
CA VAL A 26 -4.32 -16.65 14.26
C VAL A 26 -5.58 -15.84 14.51
N THR A 27 -5.91 -15.63 15.77
CA THR A 27 -7.04 -14.82 16.22
C THR A 27 -6.53 -13.61 17.01
N LYS A 28 -7.23 -12.50 16.95
CA LYS A 28 -6.89 -11.29 17.71
C LYS A 28 -7.04 -11.53 19.21
N ASP A 29 -8.10 -12.23 19.60
CA ASP A 29 -8.41 -12.54 20.99
C ASP A 29 -8.30 -14.04 21.22
N LYS A 30 -7.78 -14.45 22.41
CA LYS A 30 -7.71 -15.85 22.79
C LYS A 30 -9.12 -16.35 23.12
N PRO A 31 -9.63 -17.39 22.44
CA PRO A 31 -10.91 -17.96 22.79
C PRO A 31 -10.90 -18.54 24.21
N SER A 32 -11.86 -18.14 25.04
CA SER A 32 -11.91 -18.54 26.45
C SER A 32 -12.25 -20.02 26.66
N ASP A 33 -12.91 -20.67 25.69
CA ASP A 33 -13.48 -22.02 25.84
C ASP A 33 -13.19 -22.95 24.65
N LEU A 34 -11.93 -23.01 24.19
CA LEU A 34 -11.54 -23.90 23.09
C LEU A 34 -11.84 -25.37 23.29
N ARG A 35 -11.97 -25.83 24.56
CA ARG A 35 -12.18 -27.24 24.91
C ARG A 35 -13.64 -27.62 25.13
N LYS A 36 -14.55 -26.66 25.14
CA LYS A 36 -15.98 -26.87 25.37
C LYS A 36 -16.79 -26.62 24.13
N GLY A 37 -17.42 -27.65 23.59
CA GLY A 37 -18.34 -27.56 22.46
C GLY A 37 -17.72 -27.85 21.09
N GLY A 38 -18.57 -27.97 20.08
CA GLY A 38 -18.19 -28.13 18.70
C GLY A 38 -17.85 -26.75 18.08
N TRP A 39 -16.75 -26.68 17.34
CA TRP A 39 -16.37 -25.50 16.58
C TRP A 39 -16.68 -25.71 15.10
N ARG A 40 -17.29 -24.73 14.48
CA ARG A 40 -17.48 -24.70 13.04
C ARG A 40 -16.59 -23.62 12.43
N LEU A 41 -15.89 -24.00 11.37
CA LEU A 41 -15.05 -23.08 10.61
C LEU A 41 -15.79 -22.66 9.35
N ASP A 42 -16.19 -21.40 9.30
CA ASP A 42 -16.79 -20.82 8.11
C ASP A 42 -15.78 -19.92 7.39
N ARG A 43 -15.79 -19.93 6.08
CA ARG A 43 -15.00 -18.97 5.30
C ARG A 43 -15.67 -17.60 5.42
N GLY A 44 -15.00 -16.69 6.11
CA GLY A 44 -15.43 -15.29 6.18
C GLY A 44 -15.19 -14.54 4.86
N ALA A 45 -16.04 -13.60 4.52
CA ALA A 45 -15.73 -12.62 3.49
C ALA A 45 -14.50 -11.79 3.92
N ASN A 46 -13.73 -11.29 2.94
CA ASN A 46 -12.61 -10.40 3.22
C ASN A 46 -13.12 -9.02 3.65
N ARG A 47 -13.49 -8.93 4.93
CA ARG A 47 -14.10 -7.73 5.51
C ARG A 47 -13.21 -6.51 5.38
N VAL A 48 -11.88 -6.70 5.52
CA VAL A 48 -10.93 -5.58 5.40
C VAL A 48 -10.97 -4.94 4.01
N ALA A 49 -11.10 -5.74 2.95
CA ALA A 49 -11.23 -5.21 1.59
C ALA A 49 -12.55 -4.46 1.42
N HIS A 50 -13.65 -5.04 1.91
CA HIS A 50 -14.97 -4.41 1.85
C HIS A 50 -15.02 -3.09 2.65
N ASP A 51 -14.49 -3.07 3.87
CA ASP A 51 -14.45 -1.88 4.71
C ASP A 51 -13.63 -0.77 4.02
N ARG A 52 -12.48 -1.09 3.42
CA ARG A 52 -11.67 -0.12 2.67
C ARG A 52 -12.37 0.44 1.43
N MET A 53 -13.07 -0.40 0.66
CA MET A 53 -13.86 0.07 -0.48
C MET A 53 -15.01 0.98 -0.03
N HIS A 54 -15.68 0.62 1.05
CA HIS A 54 -16.75 1.44 1.64
C HIS A 54 -16.23 2.80 2.10
N ASP A 55 -15.11 2.83 2.85
CA ASP A 55 -14.48 4.05 3.32
C ASP A 55 -14.00 4.94 2.15
N ALA A 56 -13.47 4.32 1.08
CA ALA A 56 -13.08 5.01 -0.14
C ALA A 56 -14.28 5.68 -0.82
N LEU A 57 -15.42 5.00 -0.93
CA LEU A 57 -16.65 5.55 -1.51
C LEU A 57 -17.21 6.72 -0.67
N ILE A 58 -17.20 6.60 0.66
CA ILE A 58 -17.61 7.70 1.54
C ILE A 58 -16.67 8.89 1.35
N SER A 59 -15.37 8.66 1.37
CA SER A 59 -14.36 9.70 1.16
C SER A 59 -14.52 10.38 -0.20
N PHE A 60 -14.72 9.61 -1.26
CA PHE A 60 -14.94 10.11 -2.61
C PHE A 60 -16.20 10.98 -2.71
N HIS A 61 -17.29 10.60 -2.02
CA HIS A 61 -18.53 11.37 -1.99
C HIS A 61 -18.38 12.68 -1.19
N SER A 62 -17.67 12.62 -0.05
CA SER A 62 -17.52 13.74 0.89
C SER A 62 -16.33 14.65 0.59
N THR A 63 -15.56 14.39 -0.49
CA THR A 63 -14.39 15.20 -0.83
C THR A 63 -14.80 16.62 -1.17
N GLU A 64 -14.43 17.55 -0.30
CA GLU A 64 -14.53 18.99 -0.50
C GLU A 64 -13.11 19.56 -0.66
N GLY A 65 -12.90 20.40 -1.67
CA GLY A 65 -11.63 21.11 -1.89
C GLY A 65 -11.09 21.03 -3.32
N ASP A 66 -10.21 21.97 -3.67
CA ASP A 66 -9.83 22.36 -5.04
C ASP A 66 -9.27 21.25 -5.97
N GLY A 67 -8.74 20.17 -5.44
CA GLY A 67 -8.17 19.10 -6.27
C GLY A 67 -9.05 17.86 -6.38
N GLY A 68 -9.76 17.50 -5.31
CA GLY A 68 -10.57 16.28 -5.23
C GLY A 68 -11.89 16.38 -5.96
N THR A 69 -12.56 17.53 -5.88
CA THR A 69 -13.82 17.83 -6.60
C THR A 69 -13.64 17.75 -8.11
N VAL A 70 -12.59 18.35 -8.65
CA VAL A 70 -12.33 18.31 -10.10
C VAL A 70 -12.09 16.90 -10.60
N LEU A 71 -11.30 16.08 -9.88
CA LEU A 71 -11.07 14.68 -10.28
C LEU A 71 -12.35 13.84 -10.15
N ARG A 72 -13.14 14.05 -9.10
CA ARG A 72 -14.43 13.40 -8.92
C ARG A 72 -15.39 13.74 -10.06
N ASP A 73 -15.47 15.01 -10.42
CA ASP A 73 -16.36 15.49 -11.48
C ASP A 73 -15.92 14.95 -12.84
N LEU A 74 -14.60 14.88 -13.11
CA LEU A 74 -14.05 14.21 -14.29
C LEU A 74 -14.42 12.72 -14.37
N LEU A 75 -14.44 12.03 -13.25
CA LEU A 75 -14.79 10.60 -13.20
C LEU A 75 -16.30 10.33 -13.30
N LEU A 76 -17.14 11.27 -12.86
CA LEU A 76 -18.59 11.12 -12.81
C LEU A 76 -19.34 11.83 -13.94
N CYS A 77 -18.74 12.84 -14.57
CA CYS A 77 -19.39 13.66 -15.58
C CYS A 77 -19.41 13.03 -16.96
N GLN A 78 -20.44 13.38 -17.72
CA GLN A 78 -20.56 13.04 -19.14
C GLN A 78 -19.48 13.76 -19.96
N PRO A 79 -19.00 13.19 -21.06
CA PRO A 79 -17.85 13.71 -21.82
C PRO A 79 -17.93 15.16 -22.29
N HIS A 80 -19.14 15.76 -22.34
CA HIS A 80 -19.36 17.10 -22.89
C HIS A 80 -18.94 18.26 -21.98
N ASP A 81 -18.87 18.04 -20.64
CA ASP A 81 -18.63 19.13 -19.70
C ASP A 81 -17.16 19.23 -19.24
N VAL A 82 -16.30 18.37 -19.79
CA VAL A 82 -15.00 18.04 -19.19
C VAL A 82 -13.79 18.65 -19.90
N VAL A 83 -13.96 19.22 -21.10
CA VAL A 83 -12.84 19.55 -21.99
C VAL A 83 -11.90 20.63 -21.42
N GLU A 84 -12.42 21.65 -20.74
CA GLU A 84 -11.57 22.70 -20.15
C GLU A 84 -10.91 22.31 -18.81
N SER A 85 -11.59 21.46 -18.03
CA SER A 85 -11.10 21.00 -16.72
C SER A 85 -10.11 19.82 -16.83
N ALA A 86 -10.01 19.20 -17.99
CA ALA A 86 -9.20 17.99 -18.22
C ALA A 86 -7.69 18.27 -18.37
N GLN A 87 -7.28 19.54 -18.54
CA GLN A 87 -5.87 19.88 -18.66
C GLN A 87 -5.15 19.72 -17.33
N MET A 88 -3.97 19.13 -17.40
CA MET A 88 -3.13 18.96 -16.22
C MET A 88 -2.65 20.32 -15.70
N PRO A 89 -2.73 20.58 -14.40
CA PRO A 89 -2.23 21.83 -13.85
C PRO A 89 -0.73 21.97 -14.14
N PRO A 90 -0.23 23.18 -14.44
CA PRO A 90 1.14 23.40 -14.91
C PRO A 90 2.23 23.03 -13.92
N ALA A 91 1.94 23.03 -12.63
CA ALA A 91 2.86 22.58 -11.59
C ALA A 91 2.10 22.22 -10.30
N ILE A 92 2.54 21.18 -9.61
CA ILE A 92 2.09 20.88 -8.26
C ILE A 92 3.17 21.42 -7.31
N HIS A 93 2.79 22.33 -6.41
CA HIS A 93 3.65 22.89 -5.35
C HIS A 93 4.94 23.61 -5.80
N GLY A 94 4.88 24.43 -6.86
CA GLY A 94 6.01 25.28 -7.26
C GLY A 94 7.23 24.51 -7.81
N GLN A 95 7.10 23.22 -8.09
CA GLN A 95 8.16 22.44 -8.73
C GLN A 95 8.39 22.91 -10.17
N LYS A 96 9.64 23.13 -10.53
CA LYS A 96 10.03 23.43 -11.89
C LYS A 96 9.99 22.15 -12.72
N LEU A 97 8.93 22.00 -13.51
CA LEU A 97 8.78 20.83 -14.39
C LEU A 97 9.83 20.86 -15.49
N ARG A 98 10.39 19.70 -15.82
CA ARG A 98 11.26 19.50 -16.97
C ARG A 98 10.42 19.12 -18.19
N PRO A 99 10.90 19.39 -19.42
CA PRO A 99 10.22 18.94 -20.63
C PRO A 99 10.18 17.41 -20.71
N LEU A 100 9.14 16.90 -21.35
CA LEU A 100 9.05 15.47 -21.67
C LEU A 100 10.19 15.06 -22.61
N ASN A 101 10.89 13.99 -22.27
CA ASN A 101 11.93 13.41 -23.11
C ASN A 101 11.71 11.88 -23.21
N LEU A 102 11.42 11.42 -24.43
CA LEU A 102 11.21 10.00 -24.74
C LEU A 102 12.38 9.40 -25.54
N SER A 103 13.48 10.16 -25.70
CA SER A 103 14.66 9.71 -26.46
C SER A 103 15.27 8.44 -25.82
N GLY A 104 15.53 7.44 -26.65
CA GLY A 104 16.12 6.17 -26.20
C GLY A 104 15.14 5.17 -25.59
N MET A 105 13.86 5.50 -25.49
CA MET A 105 12.83 4.54 -25.08
C MET A 105 12.41 3.69 -26.28
N MET A 106 12.29 2.36 -26.06
CA MET A 106 11.79 1.43 -27.08
C MET A 106 10.26 1.43 -27.09
N LEU A 107 9.67 2.46 -27.70
CA LEU A 107 8.23 2.68 -27.80
C LEU A 107 7.82 2.74 -29.27
N ASP A 108 6.67 2.18 -29.61
CA ASP A 108 6.05 2.40 -30.89
C ASP A 108 5.33 3.78 -30.94
N GLU A 109 4.84 4.16 -32.14
CA GLU A 109 4.18 5.45 -32.36
C GLU A 109 2.91 5.59 -31.50
N SER A 110 2.14 4.51 -31.33
CA SER A 110 0.91 4.52 -30.54
C SER A 110 1.18 4.66 -29.05
N GLN A 111 2.22 3.99 -28.55
CA GLN A 111 2.68 4.08 -27.16
C GLN A 111 3.25 5.46 -26.85
N THR A 112 4.05 6.02 -27.77
CA THR A 112 4.58 7.39 -27.68
C THR A 112 3.46 8.40 -27.57
N LYS A 113 2.47 8.34 -28.47
CA LYS A 113 1.30 9.22 -28.45
C LYS A 113 0.47 9.09 -27.18
N ALA A 114 0.33 7.86 -26.65
CA ALA A 114 -0.37 7.63 -25.39
C ALA A 114 0.33 8.34 -24.22
N ILE A 115 1.66 8.29 -24.15
CA ILE A 115 2.44 8.96 -23.11
C ILE A 115 2.34 10.48 -23.27
N GLU A 116 2.51 11.02 -24.47
CA GLU A 116 2.38 12.46 -24.76
C GLU A 116 1.01 12.99 -24.34
N THR A 117 -0.05 12.23 -24.66
CA THR A 117 -1.41 12.59 -24.26
C THR A 117 -1.56 12.56 -22.72
N ALA A 118 -1.09 11.52 -22.07
CA ALA A 118 -1.21 11.35 -20.62
C ALA A 118 -0.49 12.45 -19.83
N VAL A 119 0.65 12.90 -20.32
CA VAL A 119 1.43 13.98 -19.68
C VAL A 119 0.68 15.30 -19.68
N GLY A 120 -0.15 15.56 -20.69
CA GLY A 120 -0.92 16.81 -20.82
C GLY A 120 -2.30 16.80 -20.16
N GLN A 121 -2.77 15.64 -19.71
CA GLN A 121 -4.15 15.45 -19.24
C GLN A 121 -4.21 15.10 -17.74
N ARG A 122 -5.25 15.59 -17.06
CA ARG A 122 -5.51 15.27 -15.66
C ARG A 122 -6.05 13.83 -15.49
N LEU A 123 -6.80 13.35 -16.45
CA LEU A 123 -7.31 11.99 -16.52
C LEU A 123 -7.07 11.45 -17.93
N THR A 124 -6.43 10.28 -18.03
CA THR A 124 -6.19 9.62 -19.32
C THR A 124 -6.53 8.15 -19.20
N MET A 125 -7.24 7.64 -20.16
CA MET A 125 -7.55 6.23 -20.32
C MET A 125 -6.77 5.65 -21.49
N ILE A 126 -5.86 4.69 -21.21
CA ILE A 126 -5.05 4.00 -22.22
C ILE A 126 -5.65 2.62 -22.43
N GLN A 127 -6.22 2.39 -23.60
CA GLN A 127 -6.85 1.12 -23.95
C GLN A 127 -6.06 0.42 -25.05
N GLY A 128 -5.98 -0.91 -24.96
CA GLY A 128 -5.35 -1.74 -25.98
C GLY A 128 -5.66 -3.22 -25.79
N PRO A 129 -5.65 -4.03 -26.85
CA PRO A 129 -5.79 -5.47 -26.77
C PRO A 129 -4.70 -6.12 -25.90
N PRO A 130 -4.88 -7.39 -25.48
CA PRO A 130 -3.81 -8.15 -24.85
C PRO A 130 -2.54 -8.22 -25.73
N GLY A 131 -1.38 -8.10 -25.12
CA GLY A 131 -0.09 -8.20 -25.85
C GLY A 131 0.40 -6.90 -26.51
N THR A 132 -0.33 -5.79 -26.46
CA THR A 132 0.08 -4.50 -27.05
C THR A 132 1.04 -3.70 -26.19
N GLY A 133 1.57 -4.25 -25.12
CA GLY A 133 2.54 -3.57 -24.26
C GLY A 133 1.97 -2.51 -23.34
N LYS A 134 0.70 -2.60 -22.90
CA LYS A 134 0.09 -1.62 -21.98
C LYS A 134 0.91 -1.39 -20.71
N THR A 135 1.34 -2.46 -20.06
CA THR A 135 2.17 -2.37 -18.84
C THR A 135 3.54 -1.77 -19.16
N HIS A 136 4.14 -2.10 -20.33
CA HIS A 136 5.36 -1.47 -20.79
C HIS A 136 5.19 0.04 -21.01
N THR A 137 4.11 0.45 -21.67
CA THR A 137 3.74 1.87 -21.83
C THR A 137 3.55 2.55 -20.49
N ALA A 138 2.86 1.90 -19.55
CA ALA A 138 2.63 2.42 -18.20
C ALA A 138 3.94 2.66 -17.44
N VAL A 139 4.88 1.72 -17.49
CA VAL A 139 6.21 1.84 -16.85
C VAL A 139 7.00 3.01 -17.43
N HIS A 140 7.03 3.16 -18.77
CA HIS A 140 7.70 4.28 -19.43
C HIS A 140 7.01 5.61 -19.16
N LEU A 141 5.68 5.64 -19.06
CA LEU A 141 4.92 6.84 -18.64
C LEU A 141 5.34 7.25 -17.24
N LEU A 142 5.36 6.32 -16.27
CA LEU A 142 5.77 6.61 -14.90
C LEU A 142 7.21 7.12 -14.82
N ARG A 143 8.13 6.50 -15.55
CA ARG A 143 9.52 6.98 -15.68
C ARG A 143 9.57 8.40 -16.22
N SER A 144 8.84 8.70 -17.30
CA SER A 144 8.78 10.03 -17.88
C SER A 144 8.24 11.07 -16.92
N MET A 145 7.20 10.73 -16.17
CA MET A 145 6.64 11.62 -15.14
C MET A 145 7.64 11.96 -14.04
N ILE A 146 8.46 10.97 -13.60
CA ILE A 146 9.52 11.17 -12.62
C ILE A 146 10.62 12.08 -13.20
N ASP A 147 11.06 11.81 -14.43
CA ASP A 147 12.09 12.60 -15.11
C ASP A 147 11.64 14.06 -15.29
N MET A 148 10.35 14.30 -15.47
CA MET A 148 9.75 15.63 -15.46
C MET A 148 9.67 16.29 -14.08
N GLY A 149 9.95 15.56 -13.01
CA GLY A 149 9.83 16.04 -11.63
C GLY A 149 8.42 15.92 -11.04
N ARG A 150 7.57 15.08 -11.63
CA ARG A 150 6.20 14.82 -11.15
C ARG A 150 6.17 13.59 -10.24
N GLY A 151 6.44 13.76 -8.97
CA GLY A 151 6.35 12.71 -7.94
C GLY A 151 5.82 13.28 -6.62
N PRO A 152 5.53 12.46 -5.62
CA PRO A 152 5.53 11.00 -5.62
C PRO A 152 4.34 10.38 -6.38
N ILE A 153 4.52 9.16 -6.87
CA ILE A 153 3.54 8.44 -7.70
C ILE A 153 3.03 7.20 -7.00
N LEU A 154 1.72 6.94 -7.10
CA LEU A 154 1.11 5.69 -6.67
C LEU A 154 0.75 4.85 -7.91
N ALA A 155 1.34 3.67 -8.04
CA ALA A 155 1.04 2.71 -9.09
C ALA A 155 0.24 1.53 -8.51
N CYS A 156 -0.97 1.33 -9.00
CA CYS A 156 -1.90 0.32 -8.52
C CYS A 156 -2.26 -0.70 -9.59
N ALA A 157 -2.63 -1.90 -9.18
CA ALA A 157 -3.31 -2.88 -10.02
C ALA A 157 -4.21 -3.77 -9.14
N GLU A 158 -5.15 -4.51 -9.76
CA GLU A 158 -6.04 -5.39 -9.01
C GLU A 158 -5.28 -6.60 -8.44
N SER A 159 -4.42 -7.23 -9.22
CA SER A 159 -3.70 -8.44 -8.83
C SER A 159 -2.28 -8.16 -8.33
N ASN A 160 -1.77 -9.02 -7.43
CA ASN A 160 -0.37 -8.95 -6.99
C ASN A 160 0.59 -9.17 -8.16
N VAL A 161 0.23 -10.02 -9.12
CA VAL A 161 1.06 -10.31 -10.30
C VAL A 161 1.21 -9.07 -11.18
N ALA A 162 0.13 -8.32 -11.41
CA ALA A 162 0.19 -7.09 -12.19
C ALA A 162 1.04 -6.02 -11.49
N VAL A 163 0.89 -5.87 -10.16
CA VAL A 163 1.73 -4.95 -9.39
C VAL A 163 3.21 -5.35 -9.44
N ASP A 164 3.51 -6.64 -9.37
CA ASP A 164 4.88 -7.14 -9.44
C ASP A 164 5.49 -6.92 -10.84
N ASN A 165 4.69 -7.01 -11.92
CA ASN A 165 5.12 -6.67 -13.27
C ASN A 165 5.45 -5.17 -13.41
N LEU A 166 4.61 -4.29 -12.84
CA LEU A 166 4.89 -2.84 -12.81
C LEU A 166 6.19 -2.55 -12.04
N LEU A 167 6.35 -3.15 -10.86
CA LEU A 167 7.54 -2.99 -10.03
C LEU A 167 8.80 -3.42 -10.76
N GLU A 168 8.80 -4.62 -11.36
CA GLU A 168 9.93 -5.18 -12.11
C GLU A 168 10.34 -4.24 -13.24
N GLY A 169 9.39 -3.80 -14.08
CA GLY A 169 9.67 -2.86 -15.15
C GLY A 169 10.20 -1.50 -14.67
N LEU A 170 9.75 -1.00 -13.52
CA LEU A 170 10.27 0.24 -12.93
C LEU A 170 11.72 0.07 -12.42
N LEU A 171 12.01 -1.05 -11.77
CA LEU A 171 13.36 -1.36 -11.29
C LEU A 171 14.35 -1.53 -12.45
N ASP A 172 13.93 -2.16 -13.57
CA ASP A 172 14.73 -2.28 -14.78
C ASP A 172 15.10 -0.92 -15.40
N LEU A 173 14.24 0.08 -15.21
CA LEU A 173 14.50 1.48 -15.58
C LEU A 173 15.22 2.30 -14.49
N ASN A 174 15.75 1.66 -13.45
CA ASN A 174 16.42 2.30 -12.31
C ASN A 174 15.55 3.35 -11.59
N VAL A 175 14.23 3.11 -11.51
CA VAL A 175 13.31 3.92 -10.72
C VAL A 175 13.34 3.43 -9.27
N LYS A 176 13.38 4.34 -8.29
CA LYS A 176 13.27 4.01 -6.87
C LYS A 176 11.82 3.64 -6.52
N ALA A 177 11.44 2.42 -6.90
CA ALA A 177 10.10 1.90 -6.66
C ALA A 177 10.07 0.96 -5.45
N ILE A 178 9.01 1.07 -4.64
CA ILE A 178 8.79 0.24 -3.45
C ILE A 178 7.47 -0.51 -3.58
N ARG A 179 7.50 -1.80 -3.26
CA ARG A 179 6.32 -2.67 -3.19
C ARG A 179 5.68 -2.57 -1.81
N PHE A 180 4.49 -1.97 -1.76
CA PHE A 180 3.68 -1.96 -0.55
C PHE A 180 2.70 -3.13 -0.54
N GLY A 181 2.72 -3.94 0.52
CA GLY A 181 1.86 -5.10 0.68
C GLY A 181 2.55 -6.25 1.41
N ARG A 182 1.87 -7.37 1.56
CA ARG A 182 2.42 -8.53 2.31
C ARG A 182 3.55 -9.21 1.52
N PRO A 183 4.75 -9.36 2.10
CA PRO A 183 5.93 -9.94 1.41
C PRO A 183 5.70 -11.35 0.86
N VAL A 184 4.89 -12.16 1.55
CA VAL A 184 4.57 -13.55 1.15
C VAL A 184 3.88 -13.65 -0.22
N LYS A 185 3.30 -12.55 -0.70
CA LYS A 185 2.59 -12.48 -1.98
C LYS A 185 3.43 -11.86 -3.09
N VAL A 186 4.66 -11.47 -2.80
CA VAL A 186 5.60 -10.83 -3.75
C VAL A 186 6.53 -11.90 -4.32
N ARG A 187 6.87 -11.77 -5.60
CA ARG A 187 7.87 -12.64 -6.25
C ARG A 187 9.21 -12.58 -5.52
N GLU A 188 9.93 -13.69 -5.51
CA GLU A 188 11.17 -13.82 -4.73
C GLU A 188 12.24 -12.80 -5.13
N ASN A 189 12.42 -12.58 -6.43
CA ASN A 189 13.37 -11.60 -6.98
C ASN A 189 13.02 -10.14 -6.66
N LEU A 190 11.79 -9.84 -6.24
CA LEU A 190 11.32 -8.49 -5.90
C LEU A 190 11.21 -8.24 -4.40
N ARG A 191 11.54 -9.23 -3.56
CA ARG A 191 11.37 -9.12 -2.10
C ARG A 191 12.19 -8.01 -1.47
N GLU A 192 13.38 -7.74 -1.98
CA GLU A 192 14.24 -6.66 -1.50
C GLU A 192 13.64 -5.26 -1.75
N ALA A 193 12.79 -5.12 -2.78
CA ALA A 193 12.07 -3.89 -3.06
C ALA A 193 10.75 -3.75 -2.28
N THR A 194 10.45 -4.66 -1.34
CA THR A 194 9.28 -4.53 -0.46
C THR A 194 9.54 -3.51 0.65
N LEU A 195 8.48 -2.83 1.10
CA LEU A 195 8.57 -1.91 2.23
C LEU A 195 9.17 -2.60 3.47
N ASP A 196 8.72 -3.81 3.78
CA ASP A 196 9.19 -4.55 4.95
C ASP A 196 10.69 -4.85 4.87
N ALA A 197 11.22 -5.23 3.70
CA ALA A 197 12.65 -5.45 3.50
C ALA A 197 13.45 -4.15 3.62
N GLN A 198 12.97 -3.06 3.00
CA GLN A 198 13.62 -1.75 3.07
C GLN A 198 13.63 -1.18 4.49
N VAL A 199 12.57 -1.35 5.26
CA VAL A 199 12.51 -0.99 6.69
C VAL A 199 13.47 -1.84 7.51
N SER A 200 13.55 -3.15 7.24
CA SER A 200 14.44 -4.07 7.97
C SER A 200 15.92 -3.81 7.67
N SER A 201 16.27 -3.36 6.47
CA SER A 201 17.64 -3.01 6.07
C SER A 201 18.01 -1.54 6.36
N HIS A 202 17.11 -0.78 6.96
CA HIS A 202 17.37 0.61 7.28
C HIS A 202 18.40 0.75 8.40
N PRO A 203 19.38 1.68 8.32
CA PRO A 203 20.44 1.81 9.33
C PRO A 203 19.95 1.99 10.78
N LYS A 204 18.81 2.66 10.96
CA LYS A 204 18.19 2.83 12.29
C LYS A 204 17.47 1.58 12.82
N HIS A 205 17.37 0.50 12.03
CA HIS A 205 16.71 -0.73 12.48
C HIS A 205 17.47 -1.43 13.59
N ASP A 206 18.79 -1.27 13.66
CA ASP A 206 19.64 -1.82 14.73
C ASP A 206 19.26 -1.25 16.10
N GLU A 207 18.84 0.03 16.16
CA GLU A 207 18.34 0.66 17.39
C GLU A 207 17.07 -0.05 17.91
N ILE A 208 16.18 -0.44 17.01
CA ILE A 208 14.97 -1.22 17.36
C ILE A 208 15.35 -2.60 17.91
N ALA A 209 16.33 -3.26 17.29
CA ALA A 209 16.82 -4.56 17.74
C ALA A 209 17.38 -4.46 19.15
N PHE A 210 18.21 -3.44 19.44
CA PHE A 210 18.76 -3.17 20.76
C PHE A 210 17.65 -3.00 21.83
N ILE A 211 16.65 -2.15 21.58
CA ILE A 211 15.56 -1.92 22.53
C ILE A 211 14.72 -3.19 22.74
N ARG A 212 14.57 -4.04 21.71
CA ARG A 212 13.88 -5.34 21.85
C ARG A 212 14.66 -6.29 22.75
N GLU A 213 15.97 -6.37 22.60
CA GLU A 213 16.84 -7.20 23.47
C GLU A 213 16.77 -6.73 24.93
N GLU A 214 16.81 -5.42 25.17
CA GLU A 214 16.61 -4.88 26.53
C GLU A 214 15.25 -5.28 27.11
N ASN A 215 14.19 -5.19 26.32
CA ASN A 215 12.86 -5.62 26.75
C ASN A 215 12.79 -7.13 27.07
N GLU A 216 13.44 -7.96 26.30
CA GLU A 216 13.52 -9.40 26.56
C GLU A 216 14.29 -9.69 27.84
N ALA A 217 15.42 -9.01 28.06
CA ALA A 217 16.21 -9.11 29.29
C ALA A 217 15.42 -8.64 30.53
N MET A 218 14.64 -7.56 30.43
CA MET A 218 13.75 -7.12 31.51
C MET A 218 12.63 -8.11 31.76
N ARG A 219 12.04 -8.66 30.71
CA ARG A 219 10.96 -9.66 30.84
C ARG A 219 11.43 -10.94 31.51
N SER A 220 12.61 -11.42 31.22
CA SER A 220 13.18 -12.61 31.87
C SER A 220 13.33 -12.42 33.38
N LYS A 221 13.67 -11.20 33.82
CA LYS A 221 13.83 -10.84 35.24
C LYS A 221 12.50 -10.55 35.98
N LEU A 222 11.40 -10.33 35.25
CA LEU A 222 10.10 -9.98 35.86
C LEU A 222 9.57 -11.02 36.85
N HIS A 223 9.95 -12.26 36.69
CA HIS A 223 9.52 -13.36 37.59
C HIS A 223 10.10 -13.19 39.01
N ASP A 224 11.30 -12.64 39.10
CA ASP A 224 12.04 -12.51 40.35
C ASP A 224 11.72 -11.22 41.10
N LEU A 225 11.13 -10.21 40.38
CA LEU A 225 10.79 -8.91 40.94
C LEU A 225 9.45 -8.92 41.66
N LYS A 226 9.34 -8.16 42.79
CA LYS A 226 8.14 -8.01 43.60
C LYS A 226 7.75 -6.58 43.84
N GLY A 227 6.47 -6.34 44.06
CA GLY A 227 5.93 -5.07 44.51
C GLY A 227 6.29 -3.88 43.56
N LYS A 228 6.91 -2.85 44.12
CA LYS A 228 7.21 -1.59 43.43
C LYS A 228 8.21 -1.76 42.27
N GLU A 229 9.20 -2.63 42.41
CA GLU A 229 10.20 -2.92 41.39
C GLU A 229 9.59 -3.56 40.15
N LYS A 230 8.65 -4.53 40.35
CA LYS A 230 7.91 -5.14 39.26
C LYS A 230 7.06 -4.10 38.50
N GLY A 231 6.46 -3.17 39.24
CA GLY A 231 5.68 -2.07 38.64
C GLY A 231 6.53 -1.11 37.78
N LEU A 232 7.76 -0.81 38.22
CA LEU A 232 8.70 -0.01 37.45
C LEU A 232 9.15 -0.73 36.18
N ALA A 233 9.56 -1.99 36.29
CA ALA A 233 9.96 -2.80 35.12
C ALA A 233 8.85 -2.89 34.05
N HIS A 234 7.60 -3.08 34.46
CA HIS A 234 6.48 -3.03 33.51
C HIS A 234 6.29 -1.69 32.83
N ARG A 235 6.54 -0.59 33.56
CA ARG A 235 6.47 0.76 33.01
C ARG A 235 7.57 1.00 31.97
N ASP A 236 8.79 0.55 32.27
CA ASP A 236 9.94 0.69 31.36
C ASP A 236 9.74 -0.15 30.10
N ILE A 237 9.31 -1.40 30.22
CA ILE A 237 8.95 -2.25 29.07
C ILE A 237 7.89 -1.58 28.20
N ASN A 238 6.84 -1.00 28.79
CA ASN A 238 5.80 -0.32 28.03
C ASN A 238 6.28 0.98 27.38
N LYS A 239 7.25 1.67 27.99
CA LYS A 239 7.91 2.84 27.39
C LYS A 239 8.71 2.41 26.17
N ASN A 240 9.52 1.37 26.28
CA ASN A 240 10.32 0.83 25.18
C ASN A 240 9.44 0.35 24.02
N TYR A 241 8.28 -0.27 24.27
CA TYR A 241 7.34 -0.62 23.20
C TYR A 241 6.76 0.59 22.47
N ARG A 242 6.55 1.70 23.15
CA ARG A 242 6.13 2.95 22.48
C ARG A 242 7.24 3.51 21.62
N GLU A 243 8.46 3.54 22.14
CA GLU A 243 9.65 3.99 21.44
C GLU A 243 9.93 3.16 20.17
N ILE A 244 9.84 1.83 20.24
CA ILE A 244 9.93 0.94 19.08
C ILE A 244 8.90 1.32 18.03
N ARG A 245 7.63 1.53 18.40
CA ARG A 245 6.58 1.89 17.44
C ARG A 245 6.84 3.24 16.77
N GLU A 246 7.33 4.21 17.52
CA GLU A 246 7.67 5.53 16.99
C GLU A 246 8.86 5.46 16.04
N LEU A 247 9.87 4.63 16.33
CA LEU A 247 11.00 4.38 15.44
C LEU A 247 10.57 3.65 14.17
N GLU A 248 9.79 2.58 14.29
CA GLU A 248 9.23 1.85 13.15
C GLU A 248 8.41 2.77 12.24
N GLN A 249 7.59 3.65 12.82
CA GLN A 249 6.82 4.61 12.04
C GLN A 249 7.71 5.61 11.31
N ARG A 250 8.72 6.17 11.99
CA ARG A 250 9.67 7.11 11.37
C ARG A 250 10.46 6.47 10.23
N ILE A 251 10.98 5.27 10.43
CA ILE A 251 11.68 4.52 9.39
C ILE A 251 10.74 4.26 8.19
N THR A 252 9.52 3.83 8.46
CA THR A 252 8.50 3.63 7.42
C THR A 252 8.24 4.91 6.63
N ASP A 253 8.13 6.05 7.32
CA ASP A 253 7.90 7.35 6.70
C ASP A 253 9.12 7.82 5.88
N GLU A 254 10.34 7.59 6.37
CA GLU A 254 11.59 7.88 5.65
C GLU A 254 11.69 7.02 4.38
N VAL A 255 11.43 5.72 4.47
CA VAL A 255 11.50 4.78 3.35
C VAL A 255 10.47 5.13 2.27
N ILE A 256 9.20 5.34 2.67
CA ILE A 256 8.17 5.72 1.70
C ILE A 256 8.42 7.11 1.12
N GLY A 257 8.90 8.05 1.93
CA GLY A 257 9.24 9.41 1.49
C GLY A 257 10.41 9.47 0.50
N GLY A 258 11.32 8.48 0.56
CA GLY A 258 12.43 8.34 -0.38
C GLY A 258 12.09 7.63 -1.69
N ALA A 259 10.90 7.03 -1.79
CA ALA A 259 10.45 6.35 -3.00
C ALA A 259 9.90 7.34 -4.04
N GLU A 260 10.23 7.11 -5.31
CA GLU A 260 9.67 7.85 -6.45
C GLU A 260 8.29 7.27 -6.83
N VAL A 261 8.16 5.93 -6.76
CA VAL A 261 6.91 5.22 -7.03
C VAL A 261 6.61 4.22 -5.92
N LEU A 262 5.38 4.25 -5.44
CA LEU A 262 4.86 3.24 -4.54
C LEU A 262 3.92 2.30 -5.31
N CYS A 263 4.27 1.02 -5.39
CA CYS A 263 3.50 0.00 -6.09
C CYS A 263 2.64 -0.81 -5.10
N THR A 264 1.34 -0.90 -5.32
CA THR A 264 0.43 -1.64 -4.43
C THR A 264 -0.80 -2.18 -5.17
N THR A 265 -1.57 -3.06 -4.53
CA THR A 265 -2.89 -3.43 -5.06
C THR A 265 -3.91 -2.33 -4.76
N ASN A 266 -5.01 -2.26 -5.55
CA ASN A 266 -6.10 -1.30 -5.31
C ASN A 266 -6.58 -1.34 -3.85
N ILE A 267 -6.78 -2.53 -3.29
CA ILE A 267 -7.12 -2.72 -1.87
C ILE A 267 -5.97 -2.30 -0.93
N GLY A 268 -4.72 -2.45 -1.36
CA GLY A 268 -3.54 -2.02 -0.61
C GLY A 268 -3.45 -0.50 -0.48
N ALA A 269 -3.88 0.25 -1.49
CA ALA A 269 -3.93 1.71 -1.47
C ALA A 269 -4.78 2.27 -0.32
N GLY A 270 -5.86 1.57 0.08
CA GLY A 270 -6.69 1.91 1.24
C GLY A 270 -6.10 1.51 2.60
N HIS A 271 -4.81 1.26 2.71
CA HIS A 271 -4.19 0.93 4.00
C HIS A 271 -3.93 2.18 4.83
N PHE A 272 -4.14 2.10 6.15
CA PHE A 272 -4.00 3.24 7.06
C PHE A 272 -2.61 3.92 7.00
N THR A 273 -1.54 3.19 6.71
CA THR A 273 -0.19 3.74 6.51
C THR A 273 -0.14 4.76 5.36
N LEU A 274 -1.04 4.65 4.39
CA LEU A 274 -1.11 5.54 3.22
C LEU A 274 -2.19 6.61 3.35
N ALA A 275 -3.08 6.54 4.35
CA ALA A 275 -4.26 7.40 4.49
C ALA A 275 -3.95 8.90 4.51
N ASN A 276 -2.80 9.29 5.09
CA ASN A 276 -2.39 10.70 5.19
C ASN A 276 -1.36 11.11 4.13
N ARG A 277 -1.12 10.27 3.12
CA ARG A 277 -0.17 10.54 2.06
C ARG A 277 -0.88 11.07 0.82
N LYS A 278 -0.26 12.06 0.18
CA LYS A 278 -0.74 12.63 -1.08
C LYS A 278 0.21 12.22 -2.19
N PHE A 279 -0.36 11.72 -3.27
CA PHE A 279 0.36 11.35 -4.48
C PHE A 279 -0.02 12.34 -5.58
N SER A 280 0.98 12.82 -6.29
CA SER A 280 0.77 13.74 -7.42
C SER A 280 0.11 13.06 -8.61
N ILE A 281 0.38 11.76 -8.76
CA ILE A 281 -0.11 10.94 -9.86
C ILE A 281 -0.54 9.59 -9.30
N VAL A 282 -1.65 9.08 -9.80
CA VAL A 282 -2.11 7.71 -9.58
C VAL A 282 -2.23 7.02 -10.93
N LEU A 283 -1.55 5.89 -11.09
CA LEU A 283 -1.70 4.99 -12.24
C LEU A 283 -2.39 3.73 -11.77
N ILE A 284 -3.40 3.28 -12.51
CA ILE A 284 -4.11 2.01 -12.26
C ILE A 284 -3.94 1.14 -13.51
N ASP A 285 -3.14 0.07 -13.42
CA ASP A 285 -3.04 -0.95 -14.46
C ASP A 285 -4.22 -1.93 -14.34
N GLU A 286 -4.71 -2.41 -15.47
CA GLU A 286 -5.89 -3.26 -15.56
C GLU A 286 -7.12 -2.64 -14.86
N ALA A 287 -7.34 -1.33 -15.02
CA ALA A 287 -8.40 -0.57 -14.35
C ALA A 287 -9.83 -1.11 -14.59
N THR A 288 -10.04 -1.88 -15.64
CA THR A 288 -11.34 -2.52 -15.93
C THR A 288 -11.66 -3.71 -15.02
N GLN A 289 -10.67 -4.17 -14.23
CA GLN A 289 -10.82 -5.25 -13.25
C GLN A 289 -10.92 -4.72 -11.81
N ALA A 290 -10.81 -3.40 -11.63
CA ALA A 290 -10.79 -2.74 -10.33
C ALA A 290 -12.20 -2.57 -9.74
#